data_1ad2310ca39438fbaf7f4d8534d80e0a
#
_entry.id   1ad2310ca39438fbaf7f4d8534d80e0a
#
_cell.length_a   1.000
_cell.length_b   1.000
_cell.length_c   1.000
_cell.angle_alpha   90.00
_cell.angle_beta   90.00
_cell.angle_gamma   90.00
#
_symmetry.space_group_name_H-M   'P 1'
#
loop_
_entity.id
_entity.type
_entity.pdbx_description
1 polymer ?
#
loop_
_entity_poly.entity_id
_entity_poly.type
_entity_poly.pdbx_seq_one_letter_code
_entity_poly.pdbx_strand_id
1 'polypeptide(L)'
;MYCLQSRWKLENGKLRYFGLRNKERMFCNTVRLTKKQRAVVSALPKELTDEEKHVLGALLGDAVVEEGKLRRIPGSLNEARFCTSCCANDYILPGLEFDGEGRCPMCQTEEETRGLRSVLPLVEEIKPSKRSRFDVALFYTGGKDSTFLLYYLSKVKGLRVLALTWEIPFLSDCAKQSIEGAKRAFPKVEFIVRTVAKETLDKVYSKLYSLIGSTCACPSLAYLLFYPELVANRVPYFMAGNEPVQMLALYYNHMAPKIAYSFAENKLLTFLFNVWRVLTLHPPLRQGQIQTLMTMKQLAYGDNFFKKHSGLQGEAVHSVVEAIHAGPELVPPLKRAIRSS
;
A
#
# COMPACT_ATOMS: atom_id res chain seq x y z
N MET A 1 -27.79 -21.49 20.29
CA MET A 1 -27.23 -21.89 18.99
C MET A 1 -26.06 -21.01 18.65
N TYR A 2 -24.98 -21.55 18.08
CA TYR A 2 -23.79 -20.79 17.65
C TYR A 2 -23.77 -20.70 16.14
N CYS A 3 -23.29 -19.56 15.63
CA CYS A 3 -23.20 -19.27 14.20
C CYS A 3 -21.94 -18.43 13.89
N LEU A 4 -21.61 -18.27 12.62
CA LEU A 4 -20.59 -17.32 12.22
C LEU A 4 -21.07 -15.89 12.43
N GLN A 5 -20.22 -15.07 13.04
CA GLN A 5 -20.47 -13.64 13.20
C GLN A 5 -20.61 -12.97 11.82
N SER A 6 -21.46 -11.97 11.74
CA SER A 6 -21.67 -11.18 10.53
C SER A 6 -20.34 -10.76 9.90
N ARG A 7 -20.27 -10.82 8.58
CA ARG A 7 -19.08 -10.51 7.76
C ARG A 7 -17.96 -11.55 7.78
N TRP A 8 -18.06 -12.62 8.55
CA TRP A 8 -17.17 -13.76 8.39
C TRP A 8 -17.72 -14.76 7.38
N LYS A 9 -16.84 -15.31 6.55
CA LYS A 9 -17.15 -16.41 5.63
C LYS A 9 -16.06 -17.47 5.67
N LEU A 10 -16.46 -18.72 5.49
CA LEU A 10 -15.54 -19.82 5.28
C LEU A 10 -15.28 -19.97 3.78
N GLU A 11 -14.06 -19.68 3.35
CA GLU A 11 -13.64 -19.76 1.94
C GLU A 11 -12.32 -20.52 1.84
N ASN A 12 -12.26 -21.56 0.99
CA ASN A 12 -11.06 -22.35 0.75
C ASN A 12 -10.36 -22.84 2.04
N GLY A 13 -11.16 -23.23 3.04
CA GLY A 13 -10.67 -23.72 4.33
C GLY A 13 -10.07 -22.67 5.25
N LYS A 14 -10.30 -21.40 4.99
CA LYS A 14 -9.91 -20.24 5.81
C LYS A 14 -11.15 -19.45 6.18
N LEU A 15 -11.18 -18.88 7.37
CA LEU A 15 -12.15 -17.85 7.69
C LEU A 15 -11.66 -16.50 7.15
N ARG A 16 -12.55 -15.80 6.47
CA ARG A 16 -12.29 -14.50 5.88
C ARG A 16 -13.29 -13.48 6.40
N TYR A 17 -12.81 -12.34 6.86
CA TYR A 17 -13.62 -11.23 7.32
C TYR A 17 -13.75 -10.17 6.21
N PHE A 18 -14.98 -9.75 5.96
CA PHE A 18 -15.31 -8.74 4.95
C PHE A 18 -15.77 -7.45 5.65
N GLY A 19 -14.79 -6.63 6.03
CA GLY A 19 -15.05 -5.38 6.73
C GLY A 19 -13.79 -4.78 7.33
N LEU A 20 -13.96 -3.67 8.03
CA LEU A 20 -12.89 -3.00 8.75
C LEU A 20 -12.98 -3.35 10.24
N ARG A 21 -12.01 -4.10 10.73
CA ARG A 21 -11.95 -4.56 12.12
C ARG A 21 -11.43 -3.46 13.05
N ASN A 22 -11.48 -3.72 14.37
CA ASN A 22 -10.90 -2.83 15.37
C ASN A 22 -9.39 -2.62 15.15
N LYS A 23 -8.79 -1.67 15.85
CA LYS A 23 -7.39 -1.25 15.72
C LYS A 23 -6.42 -2.44 15.71
N GLU A 24 -6.56 -3.37 16.66
CA GLU A 24 -5.63 -4.49 16.84
C GLU A 24 -5.71 -5.52 15.71
N ARG A 25 -6.85 -5.59 15.04
CA ARG A 25 -7.17 -6.60 14.03
C ARG A 25 -7.49 -6.01 12.65
N MET A 26 -7.24 -4.72 12.45
CA MET A 26 -7.64 -3.97 11.26
C MET A 26 -7.26 -4.67 9.95
N PHE A 27 -6.11 -5.34 9.95
CA PHE A 27 -5.58 -6.04 8.77
C PHE A 27 -5.56 -7.58 8.91
N CYS A 28 -6.10 -8.12 10.01
CA CYS A 28 -6.22 -9.56 10.25
C CYS A 28 -7.52 -10.10 9.67
N ASN A 29 -7.68 -10.00 8.36
CA ASN A 29 -8.92 -10.37 7.66
C ASN A 29 -8.99 -11.86 7.29
N THR A 30 -7.96 -12.64 7.58
CA THR A 30 -7.92 -14.06 7.21
C THR A 30 -7.32 -14.89 8.34
N VAL A 31 -8.07 -15.91 8.77
CA VAL A 31 -7.61 -16.87 9.78
C VAL A 31 -7.52 -18.26 9.14
N ARG A 32 -6.34 -18.88 9.25
CA ARG A 32 -6.15 -20.27 8.85
C ARG A 32 -6.73 -21.18 9.94
N LEU A 33 -7.59 -22.10 9.53
CA LEU A 33 -8.21 -23.06 10.43
C LEU A 33 -7.41 -24.36 10.46
N THR A 34 -7.25 -24.93 11.65
CA THR A 34 -6.86 -26.34 11.80
C THR A 34 -7.93 -27.26 11.22
N LYS A 35 -7.60 -28.51 10.96
CA LYS A 35 -8.57 -29.50 10.46
C LYS A 35 -9.79 -29.65 11.39
N LYS A 36 -9.56 -29.68 12.72
CA LYS A 36 -10.62 -29.77 13.72
C LYS A 36 -11.48 -28.49 13.73
N GLN A 37 -10.88 -27.31 13.75
CA GLN A 37 -11.62 -26.03 13.69
C GLN A 37 -12.48 -25.93 12.43
N ARG A 38 -11.96 -26.36 11.30
CA ARG A 38 -12.68 -26.32 10.01
C ARG A 38 -13.93 -27.23 10.09
N ALA A 39 -13.81 -28.42 10.64
CA ALA A 39 -14.94 -29.33 10.79
C ALA A 39 -16.06 -28.69 11.62
N VAL A 40 -15.70 -28.08 12.77
CA VAL A 40 -16.69 -27.39 13.62
C VAL A 40 -17.32 -26.20 12.89
N VAL A 41 -16.51 -25.33 12.28
CA VAL A 41 -16.98 -24.11 11.58
C VAL A 41 -17.87 -24.45 10.38
N SER A 42 -17.54 -25.51 9.64
CA SER A 42 -18.34 -25.93 8.48
C SER A 42 -19.71 -26.49 8.86
N ALA A 43 -19.88 -26.91 10.13
CA ALA A 43 -21.13 -27.46 10.63
C ALA A 43 -22.06 -26.39 11.27
N LEU A 44 -21.64 -25.14 11.34
CA LEU A 44 -22.47 -24.06 11.86
C LEU A 44 -23.62 -23.71 10.89
N PRO A 45 -24.81 -23.32 11.39
CA PRO A 45 -25.16 -23.06 12.80
C PRO A 45 -25.52 -24.33 13.58
N LYS A 46 -25.07 -24.44 14.82
CA LYS A 46 -25.40 -25.57 15.72
C LYS A 46 -25.13 -25.23 17.19
N GLU A 47 -25.59 -26.10 18.10
CA GLU A 47 -25.09 -26.10 19.47
C GLU A 47 -23.67 -26.66 19.51
N LEU A 48 -22.82 -26.06 20.33
CA LEU A 48 -21.43 -26.49 20.51
C LEU A 48 -21.26 -27.26 21.81
N THR A 49 -20.59 -28.40 21.72
CA THR A 49 -20.12 -29.13 22.91
C THR A 49 -18.96 -28.37 23.56
N ASP A 50 -18.62 -28.68 24.80
CA ASP A 50 -17.49 -28.01 25.47
C ASP A 50 -16.14 -28.34 24.81
N GLU A 51 -16.00 -29.55 24.25
CA GLU A 51 -14.82 -29.89 23.45
C GLU A 51 -14.70 -29.02 22.19
N GLU A 52 -15.81 -28.81 21.49
CA GLU A 52 -15.82 -27.95 20.29
C GLU A 52 -15.55 -26.48 20.60
N LYS A 53 -16.06 -25.99 21.74
CA LYS A 53 -15.72 -24.65 22.24
C LYS A 53 -14.21 -24.52 22.52
N HIS A 54 -13.62 -25.54 23.13
CA HIS A 54 -12.18 -25.60 23.38
C HIS A 54 -11.37 -25.62 22.06
N VAL A 55 -11.82 -26.44 21.08
CA VAL A 55 -11.18 -26.47 19.74
C VAL A 55 -11.23 -25.14 19.04
N LEU A 56 -12.32 -24.38 19.17
CA LEU A 56 -12.43 -23.05 18.56
C LEU A 56 -11.49 -22.03 19.20
N GLY A 57 -11.27 -22.13 20.52
CA GLY A 57 -10.34 -21.23 21.23
C GLY A 57 -10.65 -19.75 20.99
N ALA A 58 -9.66 -18.99 20.51
CA ALA A 58 -9.79 -17.56 20.24
C ALA A 58 -10.81 -17.18 19.14
N LEU A 59 -11.34 -18.15 18.38
CA LEU A 59 -12.41 -17.89 17.41
C LEU A 59 -13.76 -17.74 18.09
N LEU A 60 -13.93 -18.32 19.29
CA LEU A 60 -15.15 -18.20 20.06
C LEU A 60 -15.27 -16.79 20.64
N GLY A 61 -16.40 -16.14 20.43
CA GLY A 61 -16.63 -14.75 20.81
C GLY A 61 -16.15 -13.73 19.76
N ASP A 62 -15.36 -14.15 18.79
CA ASP A 62 -14.90 -13.31 17.66
C ASP A 62 -15.59 -13.72 16.33
N ALA A 63 -15.14 -14.81 15.74
CA ALA A 63 -15.70 -15.30 14.48
C ALA A 63 -16.89 -16.24 14.67
N VAL A 64 -16.97 -16.93 15.80
CA VAL A 64 -18.07 -17.83 16.17
C VAL A 64 -18.73 -17.29 17.42
N VAL A 65 -20.00 -16.97 17.33
CA VAL A 65 -20.77 -16.31 18.41
C VAL A 65 -22.13 -17.02 18.62
N GLU A 66 -22.73 -16.78 19.77
CA GLU A 66 -24.12 -17.10 20.00
C GLU A 66 -25.00 -16.26 19.06
N GLU A 67 -26.11 -16.87 18.58
CA GLU A 67 -26.99 -16.20 17.61
C GLU A 67 -27.51 -14.86 18.11
N GLY A 68 -27.81 -14.73 19.40
CA GLY A 68 -28.21 -13.47 20.03
C GLY A 68 -27.12 -12.38 20.09
N LYS A 69 -25.87 -12.74 19.77
CA LYS A 69 -24.71 -11.81 19.75
C LYS A 69 -24.27 -11.46 18.33
N LEU A 70 -25.06 -11.79 17.32
CA LEU A 70 -24.79 -11.38 15.95
C LEU A 70 -24.80 -9.87 15.82
N ARG A 71 -23.80 -9.32 15.15
CA ARG A 71 -23.77 -7.90 14.83
C ARG A 71 -24.84 -7.58 13.81
N ARG A 72 -25.60 -6.55 14.10
CA ARG A 72 -26.58 -6.01 13.15
C ARG A 72 -25.87 -5.46 11.92
N ILE A 73 -26.40 -5.73 10.75
CA ILE A 73 -26.00 -5.09 9.50
C ILE A 73 -27.07 -4.05 9.19
N PRO A 74 -26.73 -2.75 9.16
CA PRO A 74 -27.72 -1.69 8.86
C PRO A 74 -28.22 -1.84 7.42
N GLY A 75 -29.53 -1.71 7.22
CA GLY A 75 -30.17 -1.75 5.91
C GLY A 75 -30.17 -0.40 5.19
N SER A 76 -29.92 0.69 5.92
CA SER A 76 -29.90 2.05 5.42
C SER A 76 -28.95 2.93 6.23
N LEU A 77 -28.64 4.14 5.69
CA LEU A 77 -27.82 5.12 6.40
C LEU A 77 -28.47 5.60 7.72
N ASN A 78 -29.81 5.65 7.77
CA ASN A 78 -30.55 6.06 8.97
C ASN A 78 -30.44 5.03 10.11
N GLU A 79 -30.10 3.81 9.79
CA GLU A 79 -29.90 2.74 10.76
C GLU A 79 -28.42 2.56 11.13
N ALA A 80 -27.54 3.29 10.45
CA ALA A 80 -26.11 3.16 10.62
C ALA A 80 -25.64 3.69 11.98
N ARG A 81 -24.68 2.99 12.56
CA ARG A 81 -23.92 3.50 13.69
C ARG A 81 -22.74 4.34 13.17
N PHE A 82 -22.65 5.56 13.64
CA PHE A 82 -21.57 6.48 13.30
C PHE A 82 -20.45 6.45 14.33
N CYS A 83 -19.24 6.70 13.86
CA CYS A 83 -18.10 6.96 14.71
C CYS A 83 -18.31 8.26 15.51
N THR A 84 -17.96 8.24 16.79
CA THR A 84 -18.05 9.42 17.66
C THR A 84 -17.06 10.53 17.32
N SER A 85 -16.02 10.25 16.54
CA SER A 85 -14.93 11.18 16.23
C SER A 85 -14.84 11.57 14.74
N CYS A 86 -15.53 10.86 13.84
CA CYS A 86 -15.54 11.18 12.41
C CYS A 86 -16.84 10.70 11.74
N CYS A 87 -16.97 10.88 10.42
CA CYS A 87 -18.16 10.48 9.66
C CYS A 87 -18.20 8.99 9.24
N ALA A 88 -17.25 8.17 9.64
CA ALA A 88 -17.24 6.73 9.33
C ALA A 88 -18.44 6.04 9.98
N ASN A 89 -19.09 5.14 9.26
CA ASN A 89 -20.25 4.40 9.74
C ASN A 89 -20.27 2.97 9.15
N ASP A 90 -21.01 2.07 9.78
CA ASP A 90 -21.05 0.66 9.43
C ASP A 90 -21.97 0.33 8.24
N TYR A 91 -22.71 1.29 7.73
CA TYR A 91 -23.44 1.16 6.47
C TYR A 91 -22.54 1.37 5.26
N ILE A 92 -21.76 2.48 5.25
CA ILE A 92 -20.83 2.82 4.14
C ILE A 92 -19.58 1.94 4.20
N LEU A 93 -19.10 1.62 5.42
CA LEU A 93 -17.95 0.72 5.66
C LEU A 93 -18.44 -0.59 6.29
N PRO A 94 -18.91 -1.54 5.47
CA PRO A 94 -19.50 -2.75 5.98
C PRO A 94 -18.55 -3.51 6.91
N GLY A 95 -19.08 -3.96 8.06
CA GLY A 95 -18.29 -4.68 9.06
C GLY A 95 -17.35 -3.79 9.87
N LEU A 96 -17.56 -2.46 9.87
CA LEU A 96 -16.82 -1.54 10.73
C LEU A 96 -17.02 -1.90 12.21
N GLU A 97 -15.93 -2.12 12.92
CA GLU A 97 -15.94 -2.36 14.37
C GLU A 97 -15.63 -1.05 15.10
N PHE A 98 -16.37 -0.80 16.17
CA PHE A 98 -16.13 0.35 17.04
C PHE A 98 -15.54 -0.11 18.37
N ASP A 99 -14.76 0.73 19.03
CA ASP A 99 -14.32 0.51 20.41
C ASP A 99 -15.43 0.83 21.44
N GLY A 100 -15.09 0.70 22.73
CA GLY A 100 -16.02 0.99 23.81
C GLY A 100 -16.50 2.44 23.85
N GLU A 101 -15.74 3.38 23.26
CA GLU A 101 -16.07 4.80 23.14
C GLU A 101 -16.82 5.13 21.85
N GLY A 102 -17.08 4.14 21.00
CA GLY A 102 -17.73 4.31 19.71
C GLY A 102 -16.84 4.87 18.61
N ARG A 103 -15.52 4.86 18.77
CA ARG A 103 -14.57 5.31 17.75
C ARG A 103 -14.27 4.19 16.75
N CYS A 104 -14.17 4.55 15.47
CA CYS A 104 -13.75 3.63 14.43
C CYS A 104 -12.24 3.31 14.52
N PRO A 105 -11.77 2.20 13.91
CA PRO A 105 -10.35 1.81 13.97
C PRO A 105 -9.40 2.89 13.49
N MET A 106 -9.82 3.72 12.54
CA MET A 106 -9.00 4.81 11.99
C MET A 106 -8.77 5.92 13.01
N CYS A 107 -9.82 6.28 13.77
CA CYS A 107 -9.69 7.27 14.85
C CYS A 107 -8.87 6.71 16.04
N GLN A 108 -8.95 5.41 16.30
CA GLN A 108 -8.13 4.74 17.31
C GLN A 108 -6.64 4.74 16.95
N THR A 109 -6.30 4.75 15.65
CA THR A 109 -4.91 4.75 15.16
C THR A 109 -4.36 6.16 14.92
N GLU A 110 -5.07 7.21 15.32
CA GLU A 110 -4.66 8.58 15.02
C GLU A 110 -3.28 8.94 15.57
N GLU A 111 -2.93 8.48 16.76
CA GLU A 111 -1.60 8.71 17.35
C GLU A 111 -0.49 8.00 16.57
N GLU A 112 -0.71 6.75 16.17
CA GLU A 112 0.22 6.00 15.32
C GLU A 112 0.35 6.65 13.94
N THR A 113 -0.77 7.15 13.41
CA THR A 113 -0.80 7.90 12.15
C THR A 113 -0.03 9.22 12.27
N ARG A 114 -0.10 9.90 13.42
CA ARG A 114 0.72 11.09 13.70
C ARG A 114 2.21 10.75 13.71
N GLY A 115 2.59 9.62 14.30
CA GLY A 115 3.97 9.12 14.24
C GLY A 115 4.44 8.90 12.80
N LEU A 116 3.59 8.35 11.93
CA LEU A 116 3.86 8.23 10.49
C LEU A 116 3.85 9.58 9.77
N ARG A 117 3.08 10.56 10.22
CA ARG A 117 3.13 11.96 9.73
C ARG A 117 4.45 12.65 10.04
N SER A 118 5.27 12.13 10.95
CA SER A 118 6.63 12.61 11.16
C SER A 118 7.52 12.47 9.91
N VAL A 119 7.06 11.73 8.91
CA VAL A 119 7.62 11.72 7.55
C VAL A 119 7.31 13.01 6.78
N LEU A 120 6.28 13.79 7.18
CA LEU A 120 5.98 15.10 6.55
C LEU A 120 7.11 16.14 6.67
N PRO A 121 7.91 16.19 7.76
CA PRO A 121 9.10 17.04 7.79
C PRO A 121 10.08 16.80 6.64
N LEU A 122 10.04 15.64 6.01
CA LEU A 122 10.88 15.35 4.83
C LEU A 122 10.58 16.26 3.64
N VAL A 123 9.36 16.78 3.52
CA VAL A 123 9.03 17.78 2.48
C VAL A 123 9.79 19.08 2.72
N GLU A 124 9.95 19.50 3.97
CA GLU A 124 10.73 20.66 4.36
C GLU A 124 12.23 20.45 4.13
N GLU A 125 12.70 19.22 4.14
CA GLU A 125 14.07 18.84 3.85
C GLU A 125 14.42 19.02 2.37
N ILE A 126 13.44 18.93 1.46
CA ILE A 126 13.68 19.00 0.02
C ILE A 126 14.19 20.40 -0.35
N LYS A 127 15.40 20.45 -0.87
CA LYS A 127 16.04 21.67 -1.37
C LYS A 127 16.39 21.49 -2.84
N PRO A 128 16.49 22.60 -3.61
CA PRO A 128 16.93 22.56 -4.98
C PRO A 128 18.23 21.78 -5.17
N SER A 129 18.22 20.79 -6.04
CA SER A 129 19.39 19.96 -6.33
C SER A 129 20.31 20.63 -7.33
N LYS A 130 21.61 20.65 -7.04
CA LYS A 130 22.64 21.09 -7.99
C LYS A 130 23.08 19.99 -8.95
N ARG A 131 22.74 18.73 -8.66
CA ARG A 131 23.20 17.53 -9.38
C ARG A 131 22.12 16.87 -10.23
N SER A 132 20.88 17.26 -10.06
CA SER A 132 19.74 16.72 -10.79
C SER A 132 18.98 17.84 -11.48
N ARG A 133 18.39 17.53 -12.62
CA ARG A 133 17.46 18.40 -13.33
C ARG A 133 16.18 18.62 -12.51
N PHE A 134 15.81 17.66 -11.69
CA PHE A 134 14.62 17.68 -10.84
C PHE A 134 14.99 17.60 -9.35
N ASP A 135 14.21 18.27 -8.53
CA ASP A 135 14.36 18.24 -7.07
C ASP A 135 13.59 17.09 -6.44
N VAL A 136 12.46 16.75 -7.05
CA VAL A 136 11.56 15.69 -6.58
C VAL A 136 10.80 15.07 -7.75
N ALA A 137 10.54 13.77 -7.69
CA ALA A 137 9.57 13.10 -8.53
C ALA A 137 8.28 12.85 -7.75
N LEU A 138 7.15 12.98 -8.41
CA LEU A 138 5.82 12.76 -7.86
C LEU A 138 5.09 11.71 -8.69
N PHE A 139 4.56 10.69 -8.03
CA PHE A 139 3.55 9.82 -8.64
C PHE A 139 2.26 10.61 -8.83
N TYR A 140 1.94 10.90 -10.09
CA TYR A 140 0.78 11.71 -10.44
C TYR A 140 -0.29 10.85 -11.13
N THR A 141 -1.44 10.71 -10.48
CA THR A 141 -2.54 9.85 -10.93
C THR A 141 -3.74 10.64 -11.46
N GLY A 142 -3.70 11.97 -11.42
CA GLY A 142 -4.84 12.82 -11.75
C GLY A 142 -5.88 12.95 -10.63
N GLY A 143 -5.69 12.26 -9.50
CA GLY A 143 -6.57 12.35 -8.32
C GLY A 143 -6.30 13.60 -7.47
N LYS A 144 -7.23 13.92 -6.56
CA LYS A 144 -7.18 15.12 -5.69
C LYS A 144 -5.87 15.25 -4.90
N ASP A 145 -5.40 14.15 -4.30
CA ASP A 145 -4.24 14.15 -3.41
C ASP A 145 -2.94 14.38 -4.19
N SER A 146 -2.76 13.67 -5.30
CA SER A 146 -1.60 13.88 -6.16
C SER A 146 -1.61 15.25 -6.84
N THR A 147 -2.77 15.81 -7.14
CA THR A 147 -2.90 17.18 -7.70
C THR A 147 -2.57 18.23 -6.64
N PHE A 148 -3.00 18.04 -5.38
CA PHE A 148 -2.61 18.92 -4.29
C PHE A 148 -1.09 18.88 -4.06
N LEU A 149 -0.49 17.70 -4.03
CA LEU A 149 0.97 17.57 -3.90
C LEU A 149 1.71 18.21 -5.07
N LEU A 150 1.22 18.06 -6.30
CA LEU A 150 1.80 18.71 -7.47
C LEU A 150 1.80 20.24 -7.33
N TYR A 151 0.65 20.81 -6.93
CA TYR A 151 0.52 22.22 -6.62
C TYR A 151 1.49 22.66 -5.52
N TYR A 152 1.49 21.95 -4.40
CA TYR A 152 2.30 22.28 -3.23
C TYR A 152 3.80 22.27 -3.56
N LEU A 153 4.29 21.21 -4.18
CA LEU A 153 5.70 21.07 -4.55
C LEU A 153 6.13 22.10 -5.59
N SER A 154 5.32 22.30 -6.63
CA SER A 154 5.71 23.15 -7.76
C SER A 154 5.45 24.64 -7.54
N LYS A 155 4.29 25.01 -6.93
CA LYS A 155 3.88 26.42 -6.77
C LYS A 155 4.24 26.97 -5.40
N VAL A 156 3.99 26.21 -4.32
CA VAL A 156 4.23 26.69 -2.95
C VAL A 156 5.71 26.57 -2.60
N LYS A 157 6.33 25.42 -2.88
CA LYS A 157 7.75 25.17 -2.59
C LYS A 157 8.69 25.61 -3.73
N GLY A 158 8.18 25.86 -4.92
CA GLY A 158 8.98 26.29 -6.08
C GLY A 158 9.98 25.24 -6.57
N LEU A 159 9.74 23.97 -6.30
CA LEU A 159 10.63 22.87 -6.68
C LEU A 159 10.44 22.47 -8.15
N ARG A 160 11.52 21.97 -8.75
CA ARG A 160 11.48 21.36 -10.09
C ARG A 160 10.95 19.93 -9.94
N VAL A 161 9.71 19.75 -10.37
CA VAL A 161 8.97 18.49 -10.20
C VAL A 161 8.99 17.68 -11.48
N LEU A 162 9.28 16.38 -11.37
CA LEU A 162 9.06 15.37 -12.39
C LEU A 162 7.78 14.61 -12.03
N ALA A 163 6.72 14.81 -12.77
CA ALA A 163 5.45 14.09 -12.57
C ALA A 163 5.44 12.80 -13.39
N LEU A 164 5.27 11.67 -12.72
CA LEU A 164 5.28 10.33 -13.30
C LEU A 164 3.86 9.78 -13.33
N THR A 165 3.32 9.55 -14.51
CA THR A 165 1.95 9.06 -14.72
C THR A 165 1.97 7.71 -15.43
N TRP A 166 1.42 6.69 -14.78
CA TRP A 166 1.12 5.43 -15.42
C TRP A 166 -0.31 5.46 -15.94
N GLU A 167 -0.44 5.58 -17.26
CA GLU A 167 -1.72 5.53 -17.94
C GLU A 167 -2.09 4.08 -18.23
N ILE A 168 -2.96 3.53 -17.39
CA ILE A 168 -3.48 2.17 -17.60
C ILE A 168 -4.61 2.19 -18.64
N PRO A 169 -4.85 1.10 -19.39
CA PRO A 169 -5.90 1.02 -20.40
C PRO A 169 -7.32 1.27 -19.85
N PHE A 170 -7.51 1.13 -18.55
CA PHE A 170 -8.81 1.28 -17.87
C PHE A 170 -8.96 2.64 -17.18
N LEU A 171 -8.08 3.61 -17.47
CA LEU A 171 -8.15 4.93 -16.87
C LEU A 171 -9.43 5.64 -17.33
N SER A 172 -10.18 6.22 -16.38
CA SER A 172 -11.43 6.93 -16.68
C SER A 172 -11.15 8.22 -17.46
N ASP A 173 -12.12 8.66 -18.24
CA ASP A 173 -12.01 9.91 -19.01
C ASP A 173 -11.84 11.13 -18.10
N CYS A 174 -12.49 11.13 -16.93
CA CYS A 174 -12.27 12.17 -15.91
C CYS A 174 -10.80 12.24 -15.46
N ALA A 175 -10.16 11.08 -15.24
CA ALA A 175 -8.75 11.06 -14.86
C ALA A 175 -7.84 11.55 -15.99
N LYS A 176 -8.12 11.18 -17.23
CA LYS A 176 -7.39 11.68 -18.40
C LYS A 176 -7.52 13.19 -18.54
N GLN A 177 -8.75 13.72 -18.42
CA GLN A 177 -9.01 15.16 -18.43
C GLN A 177 -8.29 15.91 -17.31
N SER A 178 -8.25 15.32 -16.10
CA SER A 178 -7.52 15.87 -14.97
C SER A 178 -6.01 15.94 -15.24
N ILE A 179 -5.44 14.89 -15.83
CA ILE A 179 -4.01 14.85 -16.20
C ILE A 179 -3.70 15.93 -17.25
N GLU A 180 -4.51 16.06 -18.29
CA GLU A 180 -4.34 17.07 -19.32
C GLU A 180 -4.56 18.50 -18.77
N GLY A 181 -5.53 18.66 -17.87
CA GLY A 181 -5.74 19.91 -17.13
C GLY A 181 -4.51 20.29 -16.31
N ALA A 182 -3.91 19.34 -15.62
CA ALA A 182 -2.70 19.58 -14.84
C ALA A 182 -1.49 19.96 -15.72
N LYS A 183 -1.29 19.31 -16.86
CA LYS A 183 -0.23 19.68 -17.81
C LYS A 183 -0.34 21.15 -18.24
N ARG A 184 -1.57 21.62 -18.48
CA ARG A 184 -1.81 23.04 -18.82
C ARG A 184 -1.60 23.98 -17.65
N ALA A 185 -2.05 23.58 -16.43
CA ALA A 185 -1.96 24.42 -15.23
C ALA A 185 -0.55 24.52 -14.66
N PHE A 186 0.30 23.54 -14.93
CA PHE A 186 1.68 23.45 -14.42
C PHE A 186 2.72 23.34 -15.54
N PRO A 187 2.87 24.37 -16.41
CA PRO A 187 3.73 24.31 -17.60
C PRO A 187 5.23 24.16 -17.30
N LYS A 188 5.65 24.41 -16.06
CA LYS A 188 7.03 24.21 -15.59
C LYS A 188 7.31 22.81 -15.06
N VAL A 189 6.28 21.99 -14.91
CA VAL A 189 6.40 20.60 -14.48
C VAL A 189 6.61 19.72 -15.70
N GLU A 190 7.57 18.84 -15.64
CA GLU A 190 7.74 17.82 -16.67
C GLU A 190 6.91 16.60 -16.33
N PHE A 191 6.10 16.14 -17.29
CA PHE A 191 5.26 14.95 -17.18
C PHE A 191 5.82 13.84 -18.03
N ILE A 192 6.15 12.71 -17.41
CA ILE A 192 6.47 11.48 -18.11
C ILE A 192 5.26 10.55 -17.95
N VAL A 193 4.65 10.21 -19.08
CA VAL A 193 3.55 9.26 -19.15
C VAL A 193 4.09 7.95 -19.70
N ARG A 194 3.75 6.85 -19.03
CA ARG A 194 4.05 5.49 -19.48
C ARG A 194 2.76 4.71 -19.61
N THR A 195 2.66 3.98 -20.69
CA THR A 195 1.55 3.07 -21.01
C THR A 195 2.09 1.66 -21.09
N VAL A 196 1.23 0.70 -20.81
CA VAL A 196 1.48 -0.73 -21.04
C VAL A 196 0.37 -1.23 -21.93
N ALA A 197 0.70 -1.99 -22.98
CA ALA A 197 -0.30 -2.57 -23.86
C ALA A 197 -1.31 -3.40 -23.06
N LYS A 198 -2.59 -3.30 -23.41
CA LYS A 198 -3.68 -3.98 -22.71
C LYS A 198 -3.42 -5.49 -22.60
N GLU A 199 -2.98 -6.09 -23.68
CA GLU A 199 -2.71 -7.53 -23.78
C GLU A 199 -1.58 -7.97 -22.83
N THR A 200 -0.56 -7.13 -22.67
CA THR A 200 0.54 -7.37 -21.72
C THR A 200 0.03 -7.25 -20.29
N LEU A 201 -0.76 -6.23 -20.00
CA LEU A 201 -1.33 -6.01 -18.68
C LEU A 201 -2.29 -7.14 -18.29
N ASP A 202 -3.14 -7.58 -19.21
CA ASP A 202 -4.06 -8.71 -19.01
C ASP A 202 -3.30 -10.01 -18.70
N LYS A 203 -2.18 -10.28 -19.36
CA LYS A 203 -1.32 -11.44 -19.06
C LYS A 203 -0.72 -11.33 -17.65
N VAL A 204 -0.21 -10.16 -17.29
CA VAL A 204 0.35 -9.90 -15.95
C VAL A 204 -0.72 -10.08 -14.88
N TYR A 205 -1.90 -9.49 -15.07
CA TYR A 205 -3.00 -9.58 -14.12
C TYR A 205 -3.54 -11.01 -13.99
N SER A 206 -3.72 -11.72 -15.10
CA SER A 206 -4.15 -13.12 -15.09
C SER A 206 -3.17 -13.99 -14.33
N LYS A 207 -1.87 -13.80 -14.55
CA LYS A 207 -0.82 -14.52 -13.83
C LYS A 207 -0.82 -14.19 -12.33
N LEU A 208 -0.89 -12.92 -11.97
CA LEU A 208 -0.98 -12.49 -10.57
C LEU A 208 -2.22 -13.07 -9.92
N TYR A 209 -3.37 -13.00 -10.57
CA TYR A 209 -4.62 -13.55 -10.05
C TYR A 209 -4.53 -15.06 -9.80
N SER A 210 -3.95 -15.82 -10.74
CA SER A 210 -3.77 -17.26 -10.58
C SER A 210 -2.83 -17.62 -9.42
N LEU A 211 -1.84 -16.76 -9.12
CA LEU A 211 -0.84 -17.02 -8.09
C LEU A 211 -1.29 -16.55 -6.69
N ILE A 212 -1.95 -15.41 -6.59
CA ILE A 212 -2.29 -14.76 -5.32
C ILE A 212 -3.77 -14.48 -5.11
N GLY A 213 -4.62 -14.80 -6.09
CA GLY A 213 -6.06 -14.51 -6.05
C GLY A 213 -6.39 -13.02 -6.09
N SER A 214 -5.46 -12.17 -6.53
CA SER A 214 -5.63 -10.71 -6.60
C SER A 214 -4.79 -10.14 -7.73
N THR A 215 -5.31 -9.11 -8.39
CA THR A 215 -4.57 -8.31 -9.37
C THR A 215 -3.89 -7.09 -8.72
N CYS A 216 -4.02 -6.91 -7.41
CA CYS A 216 -3.64 -5.69 -6.70
C CYS A 216 -2.12 -5.61 -6.45
N ALA A 217 -1.35 -5.60 -7.53
CA ALA A 217 0.07 -5.23 -7.52
C ALA A 217 0.31 -3.88 -8.24
N CYS A 218 -0.75 -3.12 -8.52
CA CYS A 218 -0.68 -1.87 -9.28
C CYS A 218 0.39 -0.88 -8.81
N PRO A 219 0.52 -0.55 -7.51
CA PRO A 219 1.59 0.34 -7.08
C PRO A 219 2.98 -0.21 -7.39
N SER A 220 3.20 -1.51 -7.21
CA SER A 220 4.51 -2.12 -7.46
C SER A 220 4.89 -2.14 -8.93
N LEU A 221 3.93 -2.40 -9.82
CA LEU A 221 4.15 -2.32 -11.26
C LEU A 221 4.53 -0.91 -11.69
N ALA A 222 3.86 0.10 -11.13
CA ALA A 222 4.19 1.48 -11.40
C ALA A 222 5.60 1.86 -10.91
N TYR A 223 6.03 1.38 -9.75
CA TYR A 223 7.41 1.59 -9.28
C TYR A 223 8.44 0.95 -10.21
N LEU A 224 8.17 -0.25 -10.72
CA LEU A 224 9.03 -0.91 -11.72
C LEU A 224 9.14 -0.10 -13.01
N LEU A 225 8.02 0.46 -13.49
CA LEU A 225 7.99 1.28 -14.70
C LEU A 225 8.83 2.56 -14.58
N PHE A 226 8.81 3.20 -13.41
CA PHE A 226 9.40 4.53 -13.23
C PHE A 226 10.75 4.56 -12.51
N TYR A 227 11.17 3.45 -11.91
CA TYR A 227 12.48 3.40 -11.27
C TYR A 227 13.63 3.77 -12.24
N PRO A 228 13.63 3.30 -13.50
CA PRO A 228 14.65 3.73 -14.48
C PRO A 228 14.67 5.24 -14.71
N GLU A 229 13.52 5.88 -14.74
CA GLU A 229 13.41 7.34 -14.93
C GLU A 229 14.00 8.10 -13.74
N LEU A 230 13.76 7.61 -12.52
CA LEU A 230 14.33 8.20 -11.31
C LEU A 230 15.86 8.11 -11.31
N VAL A 231 16.40 6.96 -11.72
CA VAL A 231 17.84 6.71 -11.80
C VAL A 231 18.48 7.55 -12.90
N ALA A 232 17.91 7.54 -14.11
CA ALA A 232 18.43 8.28 -15.27
C ALA A 232 18.49 9.79 -14.99
N ASN A 233 17.45 10.32 -14.35
CA ASN A 233 17.36 11.74 -13.99
C ASN A 233 18.03 12.07 -12.65
N ARG A 234 18.60 11.09 -11.94
CA ARG A 234 19.24 11.26 -10.62
C ARG A 234 18.35 12.00 -9.62
N VAL A 235 17.04 11.71 -9.64
CA VAL A 235 16.06 12.39 -8.80
C VAL A 235 16.28 12.01 -7.33
N PRO A 236 16.53 12.99 -6.44
CA PRO A 236 16.95 12.69 -5.07
C PRO A 236 15.78 12.28 -4.16
N TYR A 237 14.55 12.69 -4.49
CA TYR A 237 13.37 12.42 -3.70
C TYR A 237 12.22 11.92 -4.58
N PHE A 238 11.45 11.00 -4.03
CA PHE A 238 10.22 10.50 -4.64
C PHE A 238 9.06 10.66 -3.66
N MET A 239 7.93 11.13 -4.15
CA MET A 239 6.71 11.30 -3.36
C MET A 239 5.51 10.62 -4.02
N ALA A 240 4.65 10.09 -3.17
CA ALA A 240 3.36 9.53 -3.55
C ALA A 240 2.26 10.08 -2.64
N GLY A 241 1.08 10.32 -3.20
CA GLY A 241 -0.08 10.81 -2.46
C GLY A 241 -0.82 9.67 -1.76
N ASN A 242 -0.16 9.02 -0.81
CA ASN A 242 -0.77 7.97 -0.02
C ASN A 242 -1.46 8.56 1.21
N GLU A 243 -2.66 8.08 1.50
CA GLU A 243 -3.35 8.42 2.74
C GLU A 243 -2.70 7.70 3.94
N PRO A 244 -2.77 8.28 5.16
CA PRO A 244 -2.20 7.68 6.36
C PRO A 244 -2.63 6.23 6.59
N VAL A 245 -3.90 5.91 6.32
CA VAL A 245 -4.44 4.54 6.45
C VAL A 245 -3.80 3.57 5.45
N GLN A 246 -3.55 4.01 4.23
CA GLN A 246 -2.84 3.20 3.23
C GLN A 246 -1.40 2.92 3.68
N MET A 247 -0.73 3.91 4.28
CA MET A 247 0.61 3.75 4.85
C MET A 247 0.61 2.77 6.02
N LEU A 248 -0.38 2.85 6.93
CA LEU A 248 -0.57 1.88 8.00
C LEU A 248 -0.81 0.47 7.46
N ALA A 249 -1.70 0.33 6.46
CA ALA A 249 -1.95 -0.95 5.82
C ALA A 249 -0.68 -1.56 5.22
N LEU A 250 0.13 -0.75 4.55
CA LEU A 250 1.43 -1.18 4.02
C LEU A 250 2.39 -1.61 5.14
N TYR A 251 2.44 -0.86 6.24
CA TYR A 251 3.31 -1.15 7.37
C TYR A 251 2.91 -2.45 8.08
N TYR A 252 1.65 -2.59 8.48
CA TYR A 252 1.17 -3.77 9.21
C TYR A 252 1.12 -5.04 8.37
N ASN A 253 0.83 -4.92 7.08
CA ASN A 253 0.91 -6.06 6.16
C ASN A 253 2.34 -6.37 5.70
N HIS A 254 3.34 -5.68 6.24
CA HIS A 254 4.73 -5.81 5.85
C HIS A 254 4.99 -5.59 4.34
N MET A 255 4.12 -4.86 3.69
CA MET A 255 4.28 -4.48 2.29
C MET A 255 5.22 -3.29 2.12
N ALA A 256 5.33 -2.44 3.17
CA ALA A 256 6.32 -1.38 3.20
C ALA A 256 7.65 -1.90 3.78
N PRO A 257 8.80 -1.43 3.27
CA PRO A 257 10.09 -1.80 3.81
C PRO A 257 10.25 -1.25 5.22
N LYS A 258 10.18 -2.11 6.22
CA LYS A 258 10.41 -1.73 7.62
C LYS A 258 11.73 -0.96 7.81
N ILE A 259 12.74 -1.32 7.01
CA ILE A 259 14.05 -0.66 7.05
C ILE A 259 13.95 0.83 6.68
N ALA A 260 13.06 1.22 5.75
CA ALA A 260 12.88 2.62 5.39
C ALA A 260 12.31 3.45 6.55
N TYR A 261 11.35 2.88 7.28
CA TYR A 261 10.80 3.51 8.49
C TYR A 261 11.80 3.53 9.64
N SER A 262 12.57 2.45 9.82
CA SER A 262 13.64 2.41 10.83
C SER A 262 14.68 3.51 10.61
N PHE A 263 15.02 3.84 9.38
CA PHE A 263 15.89 4.96 9.06
C PHE A 263 15.24 6.31 9.35
N ALA A 264 13.91 6.45 9.20
CA ALA A 264 13.20 7.67 9.55
C ALA A 264 13.20 7.94 11.06
N GLU A 265 13.08 6.89 11.84
CA GLU A 265 12.94 6.97 13.30
C GLU A 265 14.30 6.95 14.03
N ASN A 266 15.35 6.41 13.41
CA ASN A 266 16.64 6.20 14.05
C ASN A 266 17.76 7.02 13.42
N LYS A 267 18.06 8.17 14.06
CA LYS A 267 19.14 9.09 13.63
C LYS A 267 20.53 8.43 13.67
N LEU A 268 20.77 7.53 14.63
CA LEU A 268 22.04 6.81 14.72
C LEU A 268 22.23 5.87 13.53
N LEU A 269 21.20 5.15 13.14
CA LEU A 269 21.25 4.27 11.97
C LEU A 269 21.52 5.07 10.68
N THR A 270 20.88 6.23 10.53
CA THR A 270 21.12 7.17 9.42
C THR A 270 22.56 7.67 9.41
N PHE A 271 23.12 7.99 10.56
CA PHE A 271 24.52 8.41 10.70
C PHE A 271 25.47 7.29 10.31
N LEU A 272 25.32 6.08 10.87
CA LEU A 272 26.16 4.92 10.55
C LEU A 272 26.10 4.56 9.06
N PHE A 273 24.93 4.61 8.45
CA PHE A 273 24.78 4.39 7.02
C PHE A 273 25.54 5.42 6.18
N ASN A 274 25.51 6.69 6.57
CA ASN A 274 26.26 7.75 5.91
C ASN A 274 27.78 7.61 6.10
N VAL A 275 28.23 7.21 7.27
CA VAL A 275 29.65 6.88 7.51
C VAL A 275 30.10 5.77 6.55
N TRP A 276 29.32 4.69 6.47
CA TRP A 276 29.61 3.60 5.52
C TRP A 276 29.64 4.09 4.07
N ARG A 277 28.72 4.98 3.67
CA ARG A 277 28.72 5.56 2.32
C ARG A 277 29.97 6.35 2.03
N VAL A 278 30.43 7.19 2.96
CA VAL A 278 31.66 7.96 2.79
C VAL A 278 32.88 7.06 2.68
N LEU A 279 32.96 6.02 3.51
CA LEU A 279 34.02 5.02 3.45
C LEU A 279 34.06 4.25 2.12
N THR A 280 32.89 4.11 1.47
CA THR A 280 32.76 3.48 0.15
C THR A 280 32.75 4.48 -1.01
N LEU A 281 33.27 5.70 -0.80
CA LEU A 281 33.38 6.79 -1.78
C LEU A 281 32.04 7.27 -2.36
N HIS A 282 30.96 7.15 -1.60
CA HIS A 282 29.65 7.68 -1.96
C HIS A 282 29.33 8.91 -1.13
N PRO A 283 28.66 9.93 -1.70
CA PRO A 283 28.28 11.10 -0.93
C PRO A 283 27.23 10.75 0.12
N PRO A 284 27.26 11.43 1.28
CA PRO A 284 26.24 11.24 2.30
C PRO A 284 24.86 11.67 1.78
N LEU A 285 23.84 11.00 2.27
CA LEU A 285 22.43 11.24 1.91
C LEU A 285 21.68 11.81 3.11
N ARG A 286 20.71 12.66 2.82
CA ARG A 286 19.73 13.09 3.81
C ARG A 286 18.74 11.96 4.11
N GLN A 287 18.08 12.05 5.25
CA GLN A 287 17.13 11.04 5.70
C GLN A 287 16.06 10.71 4.66
N GLY A 288 15.43 11.73 4.05
CA GLY A 288 14.42 11.52 3.00
C GLY A 288 14.98 10.88 1.72
N GLN A 289 16.23 11.15 1.37
CA GLN A 289 16.91 10.50 0.24
C GLN A 289 17.19 9.03 0.53
N ILE A 290 17.59 8.70 1.77
CA ILE A 290 17.78 7.30 2.20
C ILE A 290 16.45 6.55 2.14
N GLN A 291 15.38 7.16 2.66
CA GLN A 291 14.03 6.58 2.61
C GLN A 291 13.59 6.35 1.17
N THR A 292 13.74 7.34 0.29
CA THR A 292 13.42 7.19 -1.13
C THR A 292 14.18 6.03 -1.75
N LEU A 293 15.50 5.98 -1.55
CA LEU A 293 16.36 4.94 -2.12
C LEU A 293 15.94 3.55 -1.63
N MET A 294 15.78 3.38 -0.32
CA MET A 294 15.46 2.08 0.28
C MET A 294 14.04 1.62 -0.07
N THR A 295 13.08 2.53 -0.01
CA THR A 295 11.68 2.21 -0.35
C THR A 295 11.54 1.84 -1.81
N MET A 296 12.08 2.65 -2.71
CA MET A 296 11.98 2.38 -4.14
C MET A 296 12.71 1.11 -4.54
N LYS A 297 13.92 0.89 -4.01
CA LYS A 297 14.67 -0.34 -4.26
C LYS A 297 13.90 -1.58 -3.80
N GLN A 298 13.29 -1.52 -2.65
CA GLN A 298 12.54 -2.66 -2.11
C GLN A 298 11.19 -2.86 -2.81
N LEU A 299 10.48 -1.80 -3.15
CA LEU A 299 9.22 -1.90 -3.90
C LEU A 299 9.45 -2.38 -5.34
N ALA A 300 10.56 -1.96 -5.97
CA ALA A 300 10.88 -2.35 -7.34
C ALA A 300 11.49 -3.77 -7.44
N TYR A 301 12.38 -4.14 -6.50
CA TYR A 301 13.22 -5.34 -6.64
C TYR A 301 13.23 -6.22 -5.39
N GLY A 302 12.55 -5.81 -4.31
CA GLY A 302 12.57 -6.57 -3.08
C GLY A 302 11.75 -7.84 -3.19
N ASP A 303 12.38 -8.97 -3.02
CA ASP A 303 11.75 -10.27 -2.85
C ASP A 303 10.57 -10.28 -1.88
N ASN A 304 10.53 -9.30 -0.96
CA ASN A 304 9.58 -9.28 0.14
C ASN A 304 8.13 -8.97 -0.26
N PHE A 305 7.91 -8.15 -1.29
CA PHE A 305 6.55 -7.84 -1.72
C PHE A 305 5.85 -9.08 -2.28
N PHE A 306 6.48 -9.74 -3.25
CA PHE A 306 5.92 -10.92 -3.90
C PHE A 306 6.09 -12.20 -3.07
N LYS A 307 7.23 -12.43 -2.41
CA LYS A 307 7.45 -13.62 -1.57
C LYS A 307 6.53 -13.69 -0.36
N LYS A 308 6.33 -12.60 0.35
CA LYS A 308 5.62 -12.60 1.63
C LYS A 308 4.10 -12.64 1.49
N HIS A 309 3.56 -12.08 0.42
CA HIS A 309 2.12 -11.96 0.19
C HIS A 309 1.57 -12.92 -0.86
N SER A 310 2.40 -13.41 -1.77
CA SER A 310 1.96 -14.23 -2.89
C SER A 310 2.45 -15.68 -2.84
N GLY A 311 3.42 -16.02 -1.99
CA GLY A 311 4.14 -17.28 -2.09
C GLY A 311 4.95 -17.42 -3.39
N LEU A 312 5.11 -16.32 -4.14
CA LEU A 312 5.90 -16.28 -5.37
C LEU A 312 7.38 -16.41 -5.05
N GLN A 313 8.04 -17.35 -5.70
CA GLN A 313 9.50 -17.46 -5.67
C GLN A 313 10.13 -16.50 -6.69
N GLY A 314 11.45 -16.25 -6.56
CA GLY A 314 12.18 -15.27 -7.36
C GLY A 314 11.98 -15.34 -8.88
N GLU A 315 11.83 -16.54 -9.45
CA GLU A 315 11.55 -16.76 -10.88
C GLU A 315 10.21 -16.14 -11.34
N ALA A 316 9.18 -16.18 -10.49
CA ALA A 316 7.89 -15.60 -10.84
C ALA A 316 7.92 -14.06 -10.81
N VAL A 317 8.71 -13.47 -9.91
CA VAL A 317 8.98 -12.03 -9.90
C VAL A 317 9.71 -11.64 -11.17
N HIS A 318 10.76 -12.39 -11.54
CA HIS A 318 11.53 -12.13 -12.75
C HIS A 318 10.65 -12.21 -14.01
N SER A 319 9.78 -13.21 -14.11
CA SER A 319 8.87 -13.34 -15.25
C SER A 319 7.81 -12.23 -15.34
N VAL A 320 7.36 -11.66 -14.21
CA VAL A 320 6.47 -10.49 -14.20
C VAL A 320 7.23 -9.24 -14.64
N VAL A 321 8.45 -9.06 -14.15
CA VAL A 321 9.34 -7.97 -14.55
C VAL A 321 9.67 -8.06 -16.04
N GLU A 322 10.00 -9.24 -16.54
CA GLU A 322 10.25 -9.46 -17.97
C GLU A 322 9.02 -9.20 -18.83
N ALA A 323 7.82 -9.61 -18.39
CA ALA A 323 6.58 -9.34 -19.12
C ALA A 323 6.27 -7.84 -19.23
N ILE A 324 6.63 -7.05 -18.18
CA ILE A 324 6.48 -5.58 -18.20
C ILE A 324 7.56 -4.92 -19.06
N HIS A 325 8.78 -5.47 -19.03
CA HIS A 325 9.95 -4.92 -19.70
C HIS A 325 10.22 -5.56 -21.09
N ALA A 326 9.39 -6.46 -21.53
CA ALA A 326 9.48 -7.03 -22.88
C ALA A 326 9.15 -6.02 -24.02
N GLY A 327 8.71 -4.81 -23.66
CA GLY A 327 8.66 -3.70 -24.60
C GLY A 327 10.07 -3.20 -24.95
N PRO A 328 10.35 -2.92 -26.23
CA PRO A 328 11.71 -2.54 -26.70
C PRO A 328 12.28 -1.28 -26.07
N GLU A 329 11.47 -0.44 -25.43
CA GLU A 329 11.85 0.86 -24.89
C GLU A 329 12.40 0.87 -23.47
N LEU A 330 12.20 -0.20 -22.68
CA LEU A 330 12.47 -0.23 -21.25
C LEU A 330 13.68 -1.10 -20.83
N VAL A 331 14.19 -1.93 -21.74
CA VAL A 331 15.21 -2.94 -21.41
C VAL A 331 16.62 -2.39 -21.15
N PRO A 332 17.16 -1.36 -21.85
CA PRO A 332 18.55 -0.94 -21.67
C PRO A 332 18.85 -0.25 -20.32
N PRO A 333 18.01 0.64 -19.79
CA PRO A 333 18.31 1.36 -18.53
C PRO A 333 18.27 0.45 -17.31
N LEU A 334 17.37 -0.53 -17.29
CA LEU A 334 17.16 -1.40 -16.14
C LEU A 334 18.32 -2.38 -15.91
N LYS A 335 18.87 -2.94 -17.00
CA LYS A 335 20.05 -3.81 -16.92
C LYS A 335 21.28 -3.08 -16.38
N ARG A 336 21.43 -1.78 -16.67
CA ARG A 336 22.50 -0.94 -16.11
C ARG A 336 22.27 -0.62 -14.64
N ALA A 337 21.03 -0.32 -14.23
CA ALA A 337 20.70 -0.03 -12.84
C ALA A 337 20.87 -1.24 -11.92
N ILE A 338 20.57 -2.46 -12.40
CA ILE A 338 20.76 -3.70 -11.64
C ILE A 338 22.25 -4.05 -11.49
N ARG A 339 23.09 -3.76 -12.49
CA ARG A 339 24.52 -4.04 -12.45
C ARG A 339 25.35 -3.02 -11.68
N SER A 340 24.84 -1.81 -11.47
CA SER A 340 25.52 -0.72 -10.75
C SER A 340 25.08 -0.57 -9.28
N SER A 341 24.24 -1.45 -8.78
CA SER A 341 23.79 -1.54 -7.40
C SER A 341 24.22 -2.84 -6.76
#